data_5d1df5787ddbb0d4bb51cbf7bc8c6f5f
#
_entry.id   5d1df5787ddbb0d4bb51cbf7bc8c6f5f
#
_cell.length_a   1.000
_cell.length_b   1.000
_cell.length_c   1.000
_cell.angle_alpha   90.00
_cell.angle_beta   90.00
_cell.angle_gamma   90.00
#
_symmetry.space_group_name_H-M   'P 1'
#
loop_
_entity.id
_entity.type
_entity.pdbx_description
1 polymer ?
#
loop_
_entity_poly.entity_id
_entity_poly.type
_entity_poly.pdbx_seq_one_letter_code
_entity_poly.pdbx_strand_id
1 'polypeptide(L)'
;MLLAVLQMRFTQIFKPITRPLPVLFFLTFSTTAHAATLTPEVSIPQRTTPNVSTISTRESDTPAPITAQKEQSSLPQTCAHIRYTKVNITEKGVSYHNLTLTIPSSSFSQQQTPYRLHVAQMQLTAQPFSSISHPKIVFNNMAEAASVALVLSLTGHHNAACSHWLEKQGQQAWRLLIEGKNMAFSWNTAVISLGKAALDLKSAQLVLQGSTHDKRSEASLAFNGLDYHNIAYEEFFPSQAHVTFSLPASELPTFLSTLGKTTQTAPAIHLHVTDLNATRGNIALHGYGQATFTGDMHSSTASGHLEISHLDTLIALTRAERQMNLMAALVLARLVSHHTDTANTWNTAWKNDVLTVNGFPLPSLIK
;
A
#
# COMPACT_ATOMS: atom_id res chain seq x y z
N MET A 1 1.92 12.65 1.73
CA MET A 1 1.23 13.10 0.50
C MET A 1 1.25 12.02 -0.58
N LEU A 2 2.36 11.46 -0.98
CA LEU A 2 2.41 10.48 -2.06
C LEU A 2 1.87 9.10 -1.69
N LEU A 3 2.14 8.56 -0.50
CA LEU A 3 1.47 7.34 -0.04
C LEU A 3 -0.03 7.54 0.03
N ALA A 4 -0.50 8.73 0.43
CA ALA A 4 -1.89 9.11 0.39
C ALA A 4 -2.40 9.27 -1.06
N VAL A 5 -1.61 9.80 -1.99
CA VAL A 5 -1.96 9.91 -3.42
C VAL A 5 -1.93 8.54 -4.11
N LEU A 6 -0.96 7.69 -3.79
CA LEU A 6 -0.96 6.29 -4.23
C LEU A 6 -2.13 5.51 -3.61
N GLN A 7 -2.39 5.64 -2.30
CA GLN A 7 -3.54 5.00 -1.66
C GLN A 7 -4.88 5.50 -2.20
N MET A 8 -5.05 6.79 -2.45
CA MET A 8 -6.31 7.34 -2.94
C MET A 8 -6.68 6.87 -4.33
N ARG A 9 -5.71 6.64 -5.20
CA ARG A 9 -5.99 6.23 -6.57
C ARG A 9 -6.14 4.72 -6.70
N PHE A 10 -5.40 3.94 -5.96
CA PHE A 10 -5.55 2.49 -5.99
C PHE A 10 -6.87 2.04 -5.35
N THR A 11 -7.44 2.74 -4.36
CA THR A 11 -8.79 2.46 -3.87
C THR A 11 -9.89 2.72 -4.91
N GLN A 12 -9.66 3.62 -5.86
CA GLN A 12 -10.61 3.85 -6.96
C GLN A 12 -10.44 2.85 -8.12
N ILE A 13 -9.23 2.33 -8.32
CA ILE A 13 -8.89 1.36 -9.37
C ILE A 13 -9.75 0.09 -9.27
N PHE A 14 -10.04 -0.35 -8.05
CA PHE A 14 -10.77 -1.60 -7.80
C PHE A 14 -12.26 -1.41 -7.48
N LYS A 15 -12.81 -0.18 -7.49
CA LYS A 15 -14.25 0.02 -7.34
C LYS A 15 -14.99 -0.18 -8.67
N PRO A 16 -16.05 -0.98 -8.71
CA PRO A 16 -16.89 -1.08 -9.91
C PRO A 16 -17.50 0.31 -10.20
N ILE A 17 -17.34 0.77 -11.42
CA ILE A 17 -17.79 2.09 -11.90
C ILE A 17 -19.32 2.06 -11.98
N THR A 18 -20.02 2.63 -10.98
CA THR A 18 -21.47 2.78 -11.01
C THR A 18 -21.95 4.25 -11.01
N ARG A 19 -21.06 5.24 -11.00
CA ARG A 19 -21.43 6.66 -11.17
C ARG A 19 -20.29 7.45 -11.83
N PRO A 20 -20.60 8.42 -12.72
CA PRO A 20 -19.62 9.36 -13.23
C PRO A 20 -19.21 10.28 -12.08
N LEU A 21 -17.97 10.14 -11.59
CA LEU A 21 -17.39 11.03 -10.59
C LEU A 21 -16.77 12.24 -11.30
N PRO A 22 -16.95 13.45 -10.78
CA PRO A 22 -16.19 14.60 -11.22
C PRO A 22 -14.72 14.41 -10.86
N VAL A 23 -13.90 14.29 -11.89
CA VAL A 23 -12.46 14.09 -11.76
C VAL A 23 -11.83 15.43 -11.37
N LEU A 24 -11.55 15.59 -10.09
CA LEU A 24 -10.66 16.63 -9.61
C LEU A 24 -9.37 15.99 -9.11
N PHE A 25 -8.33 16.22 -9.87
CA PHE A 25 -7.02 15.60 -9.77
C PHE A 25 -6.09 16.30 -8.78
N PHE A 26 -6.61 16.85 -7.70
CA PHE A 26 -5.83 17.34 -6.58
C PHE A 26 -6.52 16.99 -5.26
N LEU A 27 -5.90 16.07 -4.52
CA LEU A 27 -6.08 15.87 -3.07
C LEU A 27 -7.53 15.93 -2.57
N THR A 28 -8.36 14.95 -2.87
CA THR A 28 -9.59 14.75 -2.12
C THR A 28 -9.49 13.48 -1.27
N PHE A 29 -9.33 13.68 0.03
CA PHE A 29 -9.59 12.67 1.03
C PHE A 29 -11.11 12.56 1.20
N SER A 30 -11.74 11.57 0.61
CA SER A 30 -13.16 11.33 0.85
C SER A 30 -13.32 10.36 2.02
N THR A 31 -13.64 10.92 3.18
CA THR A 31 -14.23 10.16 4.29
C THR A 31 -15.73 10.08 4.08
N THR A 32 -16.24 8.95 3.61
CA THR A 32 -17.66 8.64 3.72
C THR A 32 -17.94 8.16 5.13
N ALA A 33 -18.38 9.06 6.00
CA ALA A 33 -19.02 8.72 7.26
C ALA A 33 -20.39 8.11 6.94
N HIS A 34 -20.56 6.79 7.14
CA HIS A 34 -21.87 6.18 7.23
C HIS A 34 -22.28 6.16 8.70
N ALA A 35 -23.23 6.99 9.02
CA ALA A 35 -23.97 6.94 10.29
C ALA A 35 -24.70 5.60 10.36
N ALA A 36 -24.31 4.76 11.34
CA ALA A 36 -25.03 3.55 11.68
C ALA A 36 -26.22 3.92 12.56
N THR A 37 -27.42 3.79 12.03
CA THR A 37 -28.66 3.78 12.82
C THR A 37 -28.82 2.39 13.44
N LEU A 38 -28.80 2.35 14.76
CA LEU A 38 -29.15 1.20 15.58
C LEU A 38 -30.67 1.04 15.62
N THR A 39 -31.18 -0.16 15.36
CA THR A 39 -32.42 -0.68 15.96
C THR A 39 -32.30 -2.20 16.16
N PRO A 40 -32.93 -2.73 17.23
CA PRO A 40 -32.53 -4.00 17.82
C PRO A 40 -33.45 -5.17 17.50
N GLU A 41 -32.90 -6.36 17.79
CA GLU A 41 -33.57 -7.54 18.36
C GLU A 41 -34.61 -8.30 17.52
N VAL A 42 -34.41 -9.58 17.34
CA VAL A 42 -35.30 -10.69 17.78
C VAL A 42 -34.69 -12.09 17.42
N SER A 43 -34.40 -12.82 18.51
CA SER A 43 -34.62 -14.27 18.78
C SER A 43 -34.46 -15.38 17.77
N ILE A 44 -33.71 -16.37 18.27
CA ILE A 44 -33.46 -17.77 17.91
C ILE A 44 -34.76 -18.60 17.72
N PRO A 45 -34.76 -19.72 16.94
CA PRO A 45 -34.47 -21.00 17.57
C PRO A 45 -33.63 -22.02 16.73
N GLN A 46 -32.99 -22.89 17.51
CA GLN A 46 -32.30 -24.13 17.14
C GLN A 46 -33.14 -25.12 16.33
N ARG A 47 -32.49 -25.89 15.44
CA ARG A 47 -32.85 -27.30 15.22
C ARG A 47 -31.72 -28.12 14.58
N THR A 48 -31.20 -29.06 15.34
CA THR A 48 -30.94 -30.50 15.14
C THR A 48 -30.41 -31.00 13.79
N THR A 49 -29.28 -31.69 13.94
CA THR A 49 -28.66 -32.66 13.02
C THR A 49 -29.59 -33.83 12.63
N PRO A 50 -29.29 -34.55 11.56
CA PRO A 50 -28.71 -35.89 11.76
C PRO A 50 -27.56 -36.30 10.80
N ASN A 51 -26.76 -37.20 11.33
CA ASN A 51 -25.79 -38.08 10.70
C ASN A 51 -26.32 -38.87 9.52
N VAL A 52 -25.47 -39.14 8.51
CA VAL A 52 -25.36 -40.47 7.84
C VAL A 52 -24.02 -40.52 7.07
N SER A 53 -23.06 -41.32 7.54
CA SER A 53 -22.44 -42.54 6.97
C SER A 53 -21.74 -42.47 5.61
N THR A 54 -20.42 -42.67 5.71
CA THR A 54 -19.52 -43.56 4.93
C THR A 54 -19.89 -44.00 3.51
N ILE A 55 -19.03 -43.67 2.55
CA ILE A 55 -18.57 -44.65 1.54
C ILE A 55 -17.09 -44.36 1.20
N SER A 56 -16.32 -45.43 1.33
CA SER A 56 -14.92 -45.64 0.96
C SER A 56 -14.78 -45.76 -0.56
N THR A 57 -13.65 -45.33 -1.08
CA THR A 57 -12.80 -45.90 -2.12
C THR A 57 -12.34 -44.89 -3.18
N ARG A 58 -11.12 -44.59 -3.30
CA ARG A 58 -10.10 -45.09 -4.22
C ARG A 58 -8.86 -44.18 -4.19
N GLU A 59 -7.78 -44.79 -3.89
CA GLU A 59 -6.41 -44.31 -4.07
C GLU A 59 -6.21 -43.82 -5.50
N SER A 60 -5.75 -42.58 -5.65
CA SER A 60 -5.10 -42.07 -6.84
C SER A 60 -3.86 -41.38 -6.34
N ASP A 61 -2.70 -41.97 -6.61
CA ASP A 61 -1.38 -41.45 -6.35
C ASP A 61 -1.17 -40.11 -7.07
N THR A 62 -1.48 -39.03 -6.38
CA THR A 62 -1.01 -37.69 -6.72
C THR A 62 -0.01 -37.34 -5.61
N PRO A 63 1.24 -36.91 -5.93
CA PRO A 63 2.19 -36.55 -4.91
C PRO A 63 1.59 -35.44 -4.04
N ALA A 64 1.41 -35.77 -2.77
CA ALA A 64 0.88 -34.85 -1.78
C ALA A 64 1.68 -33.55 -1.81
N PRO A 65 1.03 -32.37 -1.84
CA PRO A 65 1.73 -31.12 -1.64
C PRO A 65 2.37 -31.17 -0.26
N ILE A 66 3.69 -30.98 -0.23
CA ILE A 66 4.48 -30.95 0.98
C ILE A 66 3.90 -29.90 1.91
N THR A 67 3.09 -30.34 2.85
CA THR A 67 2.55 -29.54 3.95
C THR A 67 3.69 -29.34 4.98
N ALA A 68 4.74 -28.64 4.54
CA ALA A 68 5.88 -28.33 5.37
C ALA A 68 5.66 -26.98 6.07
N GLN A 69 5.55 -27.06 7.39
CA GLN A 69 5.81 -25.99 8.35
C GLN A 69 4.74 -24.90 8.53
N LYS A 70 3.56 -25.31 8.97
CA LYS A 70 2.56 -24.41 9.56
C LYS A 70 2.97 -23.82 10.93
N GLU A 71 4.08 -24.29 11.51
CA GLU A 71 4.48 -23.94 12.89
C GLU A 71 5.28 -22.63 13.04
N GLN A 72 5.67 -21.96 11.96
CA GLN A 72 6.55 -20.78 12.07
C GLN A 72 5.90 -19.43 11.73
N SER A 73 4.68 -19.40 11.21
CA SER A 73 3.97 -18.16 10.86
C SER A 73 3.04 -17.74 11.96
N SER A 74 3.17 -16.48 12.42
CA SER A 74 2.23 -15.85 13.35
C SER A 74 1.14 -15.06 12.66
N LEU A 75 1.04 -15.12 11.33
CA LEU A 75 0.06 -14.39 10.53
C LEU A 75 -1.37 -14.86 10.84
N PRO A 76 -2.27 -13.98 11.33
CA PRO A 76 -3.66 -14.36 11.58
C PRO A 76 -4.37 -14.74 10.28
N GLN A 77 -5.08 -15.85 10.26
CA GLN A 77 -5.85 -16.28 9.08
C GLN A 77 -6.94 -15.28 8.67
N THR A 78 -7.47 -14.53 9.62
CA THR A 78 -8.41 -13.43 9.36
C THR A 78 -7.77 -12.24 8.65
N CYS A 79 -6.45 -12.06 8.78
CA CYS A 79 -5.71 -11.04 8.06
C CYS A 79 -5.37 -11.52 6.64
N ALA A 80 -4.68 -12.64 6.52
CA ALA A 80 -4.28 -13.18 5.23
C ALA A 80 -3.92 -14.67 5.30
N HIS A 81 -3.91 -15.30 4.12
CA HIS A 81 -3.42 -16.67 3.93
C HIS A 81 -2.20 -16.66 3.02
N ILE A 82 -1.11 -17.29 3.44
CA ILE A 82 0.10 -17.46 2.65
C ILE A 82 0.28 -18.93 2.27
N ARG A 83 0.67 -19.14 1.00
CA ARG A 83 1.10 -20.42 0.45
C ARG A 83 2.37 -20.20 -0.38
N TYR A 84 3.25 -21.17 -0.40
CA TYR A 84 4.48 -21.15 -1.20
C TYR A 84 4.89 -22.57 -1.58
N THR A 85 5.67 -22.71 -2.64
CA THR A 85 6.18 -24.02 -3.06
C THR A 85 7.45 -24.40 -2.30
N LYS A 86 8.31 -23.41 -1.99
CA LYS A 86 9.55 -23.61 -1.26
C LYS A 86 9.88 -22.38 -0.43
N VAL A 87 10.38 -22.61 0.78
CA VAL A 87 10.94 -21.56 1.63
C VAL A 87 12.33 -21.96 2.10
N ASN A 88 13.24 -20.99 2.14
CA ASN A 88 14.57 -21.14 2.75
C ASN A 88 14.74 -20.02 3.78
N ILE A 89 14.84 -20.41 5.05
CA ILE A 89 14.96 -19.49 6.19
C ILE A 89 16.34 -19.68 6.81
N THR A 90 17.11 -18.60 6.83
CA THR A 90 18.47 -18.55 7.37
C THR A 90 18.57 -17.49 8.46
N GLU A 91 19.72 -17.39 9.11
CA GLU A 91 20.02 -16.31 10.05
C GLU A 91 20.25 -14.94 9.37
N LYS A 92 20.35 -14.92 8.05
CA LYS A 92 20.57 -13.71 7.24
C LYS A 92 19.33 -13.28 6.48
N GLY A 93 18.21 -14.01 6.59
CA GLY A 93 16.98 -13.68 5.91
C GLY A 93 16.14 -14.87 5.50
N VAL A 94 15.16 -14.63 4.65
CA VAL A 94 14.23 -15.64 4.14
C VAL A 94 14.02 -15.44 2.63
N SER A 95 13.84 -16.56 1.93
CA SER A 95 13.49 -16.57 0.50
C SER A 95 12.32 -17.52 0.26
N TYR A 96 11.29 -17.03 -0.41
CA TYR A 96 10.13 -17.82 -0.85
C TYR A 96 10.15 -17.97 -2.36
N HIS A 97 9.71 -19.12 -2.84
CA HIS A 97 9.44 -19.39 -4.25
C HIS A 97 7.95 -19.66 -4.45
N ASN A 98 7.38 -19.03 -5.49
CA ASN A 98 5.95 -19.10 -5.85
C ASN A 98 5.06 -18.78 -4.64
N LEU A 99 5.33 -17.65 -3.98
CA LEU A 99 4.53 -17.18 -2.87
C LEU A 99 3.18 -16.69 -3.40
N THR A 100 2.10 -17.14 -2.77
CA THR A 100 0.75 -16.64 -2.98
C THR A 100 0.18 -16.16 -1.65
N LEU A 101 -0.14 -14.88 -1.58
CA LEU A 101 -0.82 -14.24 -0.45
C LEU A 101 -2.26 -13.95 -0.87
N THR A 102 -3.22 -14.30 -0.02
CA THR A 102 -4.64 -14.00 -0.22
C THR A 102 -5.14 -13.21 0.97
N ILE A 103 -5.61 -11.99 0.75
CA ILE A 103 -6.21 -11.12 1.77
C ILE A 103 -7.73 -11.17 1.57
N PRO A 104 -8.52 -11.61 2.57
CA PRO A 104 -9.97 -11.59 2.48
C PRO A 104 -10.47 -10.16 2.26
N SER A 105 -11.44 -9.98 1.38
CA SER A 105 -12.18 -8.73 1.31
C SER A 105 -13.02 -8.60 2.59
N SER A 106 -13.01 -7.39 3.20
CA SER A 106 -13.73 -7.16 4.47
C SER A 106 -15.23 -7.46 4.34
N SER A 107 -15.66 -8.27 5.01
CA SER A 107 -16.61 -9.01 5.81
C SER A 107 -18.09 -8.76 5.75
N PHE A 108 -18.80 -8.21 4.85
CA PHE A 108 -20.26 -8.21 4.92
C PHE A 108 -21.01 -8.68 3.67
N SER A 109 -20.34 -8.96 2.59
CA SER A 109 -20.96 -9.64 1.45
C SER A 109 -20.17 -10.90 1.09
N GLN A 110 -20.81 -12.06 1.13
CA GLN A 110 -20.25 -13.38 0.79
C GLN A 110 -19.75 -13.51 -0.68
N GLN A 111 -19.79 -12.41 -1.45
CA GLN A 111 -19.47 -12.39 -2.89
C GLN A 111 -18.25 -11.52 -3.24
N GLN A 112 -17.52 -10.99 -2.28
CA GLN A 112 -16.36 -10.14 -2.62
C GLN A 112 -15.13 -10.99 -2.93
N THR A 113 -14.58 -10.77 -4.12
CA THR A 113 -13.33 -11.40 -4.57
C THR A 113 -12.17 -10.98 -3.66
N PRO A 114 -11.35 -11.92 -3.18
CA PRO A 114 -10.20 -11.58 -2.34
C PRO A 114 -9.10 -10.90 -3.16
N TYR A 115 -8.30 -10.08 -2.51
CA TYR A 115 -7.03 -9.59 -3.07
C TYR A 115 -6.02 -10.73 -3.05
N ARG A 116 -5.29 -10.89 -4.14
CA ARG A 116 -4.24 -11.91 -4.28
C ARG A 116 -2.95 -11.25 -4.72
N LEU A 117 -1.87 -11.63 -4.07
CA LEU A 117 -0.50 -11.37 -4.53
C LEU A 117 0.11 -12.71 -4.90
N HIS A 118 0.61 -12.83 -6.12
CA HIS A 118 1.46 -13.93 -6.55
C HIS A 118 2.85 -13.40 -6.84
N VAL A 119 3.89 -14.05 -6.32
CA VAL A 119 5.28 -13.64 -6.50
C VAL A 119 6.12 -14.86 -6.85
N ALA A 120 6.82 -14.82 -7.98
CA ALA A 120 7.70 -15.92 -8.35
C ALA A 120 8.85 -16.10 -7.34
N GLN A 121 9.45 -14.99 -6.90
CA GLN A 121 10.48 -15.00 -5.87
C GLN A 121 10.37 -13.78 -4.96
N MET A 122 10.18 -14.01 -3.66
CA MET A 122 10.27 -13.00 -2.61
C MET A 122 11.47 -13.27 -1.74
N GLN A 123 12.23 -12.23 -1.40
CA GLN A 123 13.41 -12.35 -0.55
C GLN A 123 13.47 -11.21 0.47
N LEU A 124 13.79 -11.56 1.71
CA LEU A 124 14.27 -10.65 2.73
C LEU A 124 15.73 -10.96 3.02
N THR A 125 16.57 -9.94 2.95
CA THR A 125 17.96 -9.98 3.43
C THR A 125 18.13 -8.99 4.57
N ALA A 126 18.85 -9.39 5.61
CA ALA A 126 19.12 -8.56 6.77
C ALA A 126 20.54 -8.75 7.24
N GLN A 127 21.10 -7.75 7.90
CA GLN A 127 22.40 -7.90 8.54
C GLN A 127 22.30 -8.89 9.71
N PRO A 128 23.36 -9.66 10.02
CA PRO A 128 23.36 -10.61 11.14
C PRO A 128 23.08 -9.90 12.47
N PHE A 129 22.26 -10.53 13.31
CA PHE A 129 21.89 -10.01 14.62
C PHE A 129 22.35 -10.95 15.72
N SER A 130 23.04 -10.42 16.70
CA SER A 130 23.41 -11.16 17.92
C SER A 130 22.34 -11.03 19.02
N SER A 131 21.44 -10.04 18.91
CA SER A 131 20.49 -9.69 19.98
C SER A 131 19.09 -10.29 19.82
N ILE A 132 18.80 -10.99 18.71
CA ILE A 132 17.48 -11.57 18.47
C ILE A 132 17.45 -13.04 18.87
N SER A 133 16.55 -13.35 19.80
CA SER A 133 16.14 -14.73 20.03
C SER A 133 15.27 -15.20 18.86
N HIS A 134 15.61 -16.33 18.24
CA HIS A 134 14.88 -16.94 17.14
C HIS A 134 14.82 -16.11 15.83
N PRO A 135 15.96 -15.71 15.23
CA PRO A 135 16.00 -14.82 14.07
C PRO A 135 15.19 -15.37 12.88
N LYS A 136 15.16 -16.68 12.70
CA LYS A 136 14.39 -17.34 11.63
C LYS A 136 12.91 -17.03 11.69
N ILE A 137 12.30 -17.07 12.89
CA ILE A 137 10.87 -16.77 13.08
C ILE A 137 10.60 -15.28 12.84
N VAL A 138 11.49 -14.41 13.34
CA VAL A 138 11.36 -12.96 13.17
C VAL A 138 11.41 -12.58 11.69
N PHE A 139 12.40 -13.09 10.93
CA PHE A 139 12.51 -12.78 9.50
C PHE A 139 11.35 -13.35 8.68
N ASN A 140 10.88 -14.55 9.02
CA ASN A 140 9.70 -15.11 8.38
C ASN A 140 8.50 -14.18 8.54
N ASN A 141 8.19 -13.80 9.77
CA ASN A 141 7.05 -12.90 10.06
C ASN A 141 7.22 -11.51 9.42
N MET A 142 8.43 -10.97 9.36
CA MET A 142 8.70 -9.69 8.72
C MET A 142 8.50 -9.73 7.20
N ALA A 143 8.94 -10.82 6.54
CA ALA A 143 8.74 -11.01 5.11
C ALA A 143 7.25 -11.13 4.76
N GLU A 144 6.50 -11.87 5.57
CA GLU A 144 5.04 -11.96 5.44
C GLU A 144 4.38 -10.60 5.67
N ALA A 145 4.80 -9.84 6.71
CA ALA A 145 4.26 -8.52 7.00
C ALA A 145 4.53 -7.51 5.88
N ALA A 146 5.74 -7.52 5.33
CA ALA A 146 6.09 -6.66 4.21
C ALA A 146 5.24 -6.98 2.96
N SER A 147 4.96 -8.27 2.71
CA SER A 147 4.10 -8.68 1.59
C SER A 147 2.63 -8.29 1.80
N VAL A 148 2.10 -8.40 3.04
CA VAL A 148 0.77 -7.89 3.39
C VAL A 148 0.72 -6.38 3.24
N ALA A 149 1.71 -5.65 3.79
CA ALA A 149 1.78 -4.20 3.70
C ALA A 149 1.87 -3.71 2.24
N LEU A 150 2.62 -4.41 1.38
CA LEU A 150 2.69 -4.12 -0.05
C LEU A 150 1.31 -4.17 -0.72
N VAL A 151 0.55 -5.25 -0.49
CA VAL A 151 -0.79 -5.37 -1.06
C VAL A 151 -1.73 -4.29 -0.52
N LEU A 152 -1.78 -4.09 0.80
CA LEU A 152 -2.65 -3.09 1.41
C LEU A 152 -2.31 -1.67 0.91
N SER A 153 -1.02 -1.33 0.78
CA SER A 153 -0.57 -0.03 0.29
C SER A 153 -0.92 0.19 -1.18
N LEU A 154 -0.70 -0.79 -2.04
CA LEU A 154 -0.94 -0.65 -3.48
C LEU A 154 -2.43 -0.73 -3.83
N THR A 155 -3.24 -1.45 -3.07
CA THR A 155 -4.68 -1.58 -3.33
C THR A 155 -5.52 -0.57 -2.57
N GLY A 156 -4.96 0.10 -1.55
CA GLY A 156 -5.71 0.93 -0.62
C GLY A 156 -6.78 0.16 0.18
N HIS A 157 -6.69 -1.17 0.18
CA HIS A 157 -7.59 -2.00 0.96
C HIS A 157 -7.21 -1.94 2.44
N HIS A 158 -8.19 -1.81 3.31
CA HIS A 158 -8.00 -1.85 4.75
C HIS A 158 -8.59 -3.14 5.32
N ASN A 159 -7.79 -3.88 6.09
CA ASN A 159 -8.23 -5.07 6.81
C ASN A 159 -7.87 -4.93 8.30
N ALA A 160 -8.86 -4.64 9.13
CA ALA A 160 -8.67 -4.41 10.56
C ALA A 160 -8.02 -5.60 11.29
N ALA A 161 -8.24 -6.82 10.81
CA ALA A 161 -7.61 -8.02 11.38
C ALA A 161 -6.09 -8.04 11.19
N CYS A 162 -5.56 -7.30 10.20
CA CYS A 162 -4.12 -7.16 9.97
C CYS A 162 -3.46 -6.14 10.91
N SER A 163 -4.20 -5.14 11.37
CA SER A 163 -3.66 -3.94 12.04
C SER A 163 -2.77 -4.27 13.24
N HIS A 164 -3.29 -5.01 14.21
CA HIS A 164 -2.53 -5.36 15.43
C HIS A 164 -1.31 -6.24 15.13
N TRP A 165 -1.44 -7.17 14.18
CA TRP A 165 -0.32 -8.02 13.78
C TRP A 165 0.77 -7.21 13.07
N LEU A 166 0.41 -6.31 12.14
CA LEU A 166 1.33 -5.41 11.47
C LEU A 166 2.04 -4.48 12.46
N GLU A 167 1.33 -3.96 13.47
CA GLU A 167 1.90 -3.15 14.55
C GLU A 167 2.99 -3.93 15.30
N LYS A 168 2.70 -5.20 15.66
CA LYS A 168 3.66 -6.07 16.34
C LYS A 168 4.90 -6.32 15.47
N GLN A 169 4.74 -6.55 14.16
CA GLN A 169 5.88 -6.70 13.25
C GLN A 169 6.66 -5.38 13.10
N GLY A 170 5.96 -4.24 13.08
CA GLY A 170 6.57 -2.90 13.12
C GLY A 170 7.41 -2.68 14.36
N GLN A 171 6.97 -3.15 15.53
CA GLN A 171 7.76 -3.11 16.77
C GLN A 171 9.05 -3.94 16.68
N GLN A 172 9.01 -5.09 16.00
CA GLN A 172 10.22 -5.89 15.75
C GLN A 172 11.17 -5.14 14.80
N ALA A 173 10.65 -4.62 13.69
CA ALA A 173 11.45 -3.85 12.74
C ALA A 173 12.06 -2.60 13.40
N TRP A 174 11.28 -1.86 14.19
CA TRP A 174 11.77 -0.72 14.95
C TRP A 174 12.99 -1.05 15.83
N ARG A 175 12.92 -2.14 16.61
CA ARG A 175 14.04 -2.57 17.47
C ARG A 175 15.32 -2.76 16.68
N LEU A 176 15.23 -3.33 15.47
CA LEU A 176 16.38 -3.54 14.61
C LEU A 176 16.91 -2.24 14.03
N LEU A 177 16.03 -1.36 13.61
CA LEU A 177 16.41 -0.08 13.00
C LEU A 177 17.11 0.86 13.99
N ILE A 178 16.70 0.91 15.26
CA ILE A 178 17.38 1.71 16.28
C ILE A 178 18.75 1.15 16.67
N GLU A 179 19.02 -0.14 16.38
CA GLU A 179 20.34 -0.73 16.49
C GLU A 179 21.23 -0.47 15.25
N GLY A 180 20.76 0.34 14.30
CA GLY A 180 21.48 0.66 13.06
C GLY A 180 21.49 -0.49 12.05
N LYS A 181 20.54 -1.45 12.13
CA LYS A 181 20.48 -2.59 11.23
C LYS A 181 19.66 -2.26 9.98
N ASN A 182 20.11 -2.79 8.85
CA ASN A 182 19.43 -2.60 7.56
C ASN A 182 18.75 -3.88 7.13
N MET A 183 17.61 -3.71 6.43
CA MET A 183 16.82 -4.80 5.87
C MET A 183 16.43 -4.46 4.44
N ALA A 184 16.49 -5.43 3.55
CA ALA A 184 16.04 -5.28 2.16
C ALA A 184 15.05 -6.39 1.81
N PHE A 185 13.91 -6.00 1.28
CA PHE A 185 12.86 -6.87 0.78
C PHE A 185 12.81 -6.73 -0.74
N SER A 186 12.65 -7.83 -1.45
CA SER A 186 12.46 -7.81 -2.90
C SER A 186 11.36 -8.78 -3.31
N TRP A 187 10.55 -8.36 -4.27
CA TRP A 187 9.51 -9.16 -4.92
C TRP A 187 9.79 -9.14 -6.42
N ASN A 188 10.14 -10.28 -6.98
CA ASN A 188 10.44 -10.43 -8.40
C ASN A 188 9.29 -11.14 -9.09
N THR A 189 8.85 -10.59 -10.20
CA THR A 189 7.71 -11.10 -10.98
C THR A 189 6.49 -11.26 -10.09
N ALA A 190 5.94 -10.14 -9.67
CA ALA A 190 4.79 -10.10 -8.77
C ALA A 190 3.53 -9.67 -9.53
N VAL A 191 2.39 -10.27 -9.18
CA VAL A 191 1.07 -9.93 -9.71
C VAL A 191 0.12 -9.71 -8.54
N ILE A 192 -0.47 -8.52 -8.46
CA ILE A 192 -1.53 -8.21 -7.52
C ILE A 192 -2.86 -8.20 -8.28
N SER A 193 -3.84 -9.00 -7.86
CA SER A 193 -5.11 -9.12 -8.58
C SER A 193 -6.33 -9.00 -7.68
N LEU A 194 -7.42 -8.48 -8.27
CA LEU A 194 -8.77 -8.44 -7.72
C LEU A 194 -9.77 -8.75 -8.84
N GLY A 195 -10.31 -9.94 -8.85
CA GLY A 195 -11.16 -10.41 -9.95
C GLY A 195 -10.41 -10.42 -11.28
N LYS A 196 -10.88 -9.60 -12.23
CA LYS A 196 -10.25 -9.46 -13.56
C LYS A 196 -9.19 -8.35 -13.61
N ALA A 197 -9.19 -7.42 -12.64
CA ALA A 197 -8.20 -6.37 -12.57
C ALA A 197 -6.90 -6.92 -12.01
N ALA A 198 -5.76 -6.55 -12.60
CA ALA A 198 -4.46 -6.95 -12.15
C ALA A 198 -3.42 -5.83 -12.33
N LEU A 199 -2.41 -5.86 -11.48
CA LEU A 199 -1.21 -5.05 -11.55
C LEU A 199 -0.02 -6.00 -11.57
N ASP A 200 0.69 -6.04 -12.68
CA ASP A 200 1.92 -6.77 -12.84
C ASP A 200 3.11 -5.88 -12.46
N LEU A 201 4.07 -6.47 -11.76
CA LEU A 201 5.30 -5.82 -11.34
C LEU A 201 6.48 -6.71 -11.77
N LYS A 202 7.37 -6.17 -12.59
CA LYS A 202 8.61 -6.87 -12.89
C LYS A 202 9.45 -7.04 -11.63
N SER A 203 9.54 -5.99 -10.83
CA SER A 203 10.15 -6.04 -9.50
C SER A 203 9.63 -4.93 -8.59
N ALA A 204 9.55 -5.25 -7.29
CA ALA A 204 9.41 -4.27 -6.22
C ALA A 204 10.55 -4.47 -5.21
N GLN A 205 11.05 -3.39 -4.65
CA GLN A 205 12.10 -3.42 -3.63
C GLN A 205 11.77 -2.42 -2.52
N LEU A 206 11.90 -2.86 -1.26
CA LEU A 206 11.83 -2.01 -0.09
C LEU A 206 13.13 -2.17 0.69
N VAL A 207 13.84 -1.07 0.92
CA VAL A 207 15.04 -1.02 1.75
C VAL A 207 14.72 -0.20 2.98
N LEU A 208 14.96 -0.76 4.16
CA LEU A 208 14.85 -0.07 5.44
C LEU A 208 16.26 0.11 6.00
N GLN A 209 16.63 1.34 6.32
CA GLN A 209 17.92 1.69 6.89
C GLN A 209 17.72 2.22 8.30
N GLY A 210 18.43 1.63 9.24
CA GLY A 210 18.43 2.04 10.63
C GLY A 210 19.54 3.04 10.94
N SER A 211 19.33 3.86 11.95
CA SER A 211 20.34 4.78 12.47
C SER A 211 20.41 4.68 13.99
N THR A 212 21.62 4.58 14.51
CA THR A 212 21.88 4.64 15.95
C THR A 212 21.93 6.08 16.47
N HIS A 213 22.12 7.07 15.60
CA HIS A 213 22.32 8.47 15.97
C HIS A 213 21.02 9.29 15.92
N ASP A 214 20.24 9.17 14.81
CA ASP A 214 19.17 10.11 14.54
C ASP A 214 17.81 9.66 15.06
N LYS A 215 17.70 8.44 15.59
CA LYS A 215 16.41 7.81 15.97
C LYS A 215 15.35 7.85 14.86
N ARG A 216 15.77 8.13 13.64
CA ARG A 216 14.94 8.06 12.41
C ARG A 216 15.34 6.85 11.62
N SER A 217 14.36 6.27 10.96
CA SER A 217 14.56 5.24 9.95
C SER A 217 14.28 5.82 8.58
N GLU A 218 15.08 5.41 7.61
CA GLU A 218 14.86 5.72 6.21
C GLU A 218 14.29 4.48 5.50
N ALA A 219 13.34 4.71 4.62
CA ALA A 219 12.77 3.69 3.77
C ALA A 219 12.85 4.15 2.32
N SER A 220 13.35 3.27 1.46
CA SER A 220 13.34 3.44 0.01
C SER A 220 12.49 2.34 -0.61
N LEU A 221 11.47 2.73 -1.37
CA LEU A 221 10.55 1.82 -2.06
C LEU A 221 10.62 2.08 -3.56
N ALA A 222 10.96 1.06 -4.34
CA ALA A 222 11.07 1.13 -5.78
C ALA A 222 10.18 0.09 -6.46
N PHE A 223 9.52 0.49 -7.53
CA PHE A 223 8.70 -0.35 -8.41
C PHE A 223 9.20 -0.21 -9.84
N ASN A 224 9.41 -1.32 -10.51
CA ASN A 224 9.83 -1.37 -11.91
C ASN A 224 8.92 -2.26 -12.72
N GLY A 225 8.63 -1.82 -13.96
CA GLY A 225 7.79 -2.55 -14.90
C GLY A 225 6.38 -2.76 -14.35
N LEU A 226 5.77 -1.66 -13.91
CA LEU A 226 4.35 -1.63 -13.56
C LEU A 226 3.53 -1.73 -14.86
N ASP A 227 2.71 -2.77 -14.96
CA ASP A 227 1.77 -2.99 -16.05
C ASP A 227 0.37 -3.25 -15.49
N TYR A 228 -0.64 -2.59 -16.05
CA TYR A 228 -1.98 -2.52 -15.49
C TYR A 228 -2.95 -3.21 -16.44
N HIS A 229 -3.76 -4.13 -15.93
CA HIS A 229 -4.69 -4.92 -16.72
C HIS A 229 -6.11 -4.76 -16.19
N ASN A 230 -7.04 -4.40 -17.08
CA ASN A 230 -8.44 -4.15 -16.75
C ASN A 230 -8.63 -3.11 -15.64
N ILE A 231 -7.78 -2.10 -15.62
CA ILE A 231 -7.82 -0.97 -14.70
C ILE A 231 -8.17 0.27 -15.52
N ALA A 232 -9.16 1.01 -15.06
CA ALA A 232 -9.56 2.23 -15.76
C ALA A 232 -8.42 3.27 -15.71
N TYR A 233 -8.16 3.89 -16.85
CA TYR A 233 -7.18 4.98 -16.99
C TYR A 233 -5.73 4.55 -16.73
N GLU A 234 -5.39 3.32 -17.12
CA GLU A 234 -4.05 2.75 -16.95
C GLU A 234 -2.95 3.61 -17.58
N GLU A 235 -3.28 4.37 -18.63
CA GLU A 235 -2.37 5.27 -19.35
C GLU A 235 -1.80 6.38 -18.46
N PHE A 236 -2.50 6.74 -17.38
CA PHE A 236 -2.07 7.79 -16.45
C PHE A 236 -1.22 7.29 -15.29
N PHE A 237 -1.11 5.97 -15.12
CA PHE A 237 -0.31 5.41 -14.04
C PHE A 237 1.15 5.23 -14.47
N PRO A 238 2.11 5.40 -13.53
CA PRO A 238 3.53 5.27 -13.85
C PRO A 238 3.88 3.82 -14.21
N SER A 239 4.85 3.64 -15.11
CA SER A 239 5.47 2.35 -15.39
C SER A 239 6.64 2.04 -14.43
N GLN A 240 7.17 3.09 -13.78
CA GLN A 240 8.19 3.00 -12.75
C GLN A 240 7.91 4.04 -11.68
N ALA A 241 8.19 3.69 -10.43
CA ALA A 241 8.07 4.63 -9.31
C ALA A 241 9.13 4.32 -8.25
N HIS A 242 9.67 5.38 -7.65
CA HIS A 242 10.61 5.32 -6.55
C HIS A 242 10.25 6.38 -5.52
N VAL A 243 10.32 6.03 -4.25
CA VAL A 243 10.17 6.99 -3.16
C VAL A 243 11.15 6.67 -2.04
N THR A 244 11.84 7.70 -1.56
CA THR A 244 12.65 7.65 -0.35
C THR A 244 12.03 8.56 0.69
N PHE A 245 11.80 8.04 1.86
CA PHE A 245 11.21 8.79 2.96
C PHE A 245 11.80 8.38 4.31
N SER A 246 11.73 9.25 5.27
CA SER A 246 12.12 8.98 6.65
C SER A 246 11.00 9.30 7.63
N LEU A 247 10.95 8.56 8.72
CA LEU A 247 10.07 8.80 9.86
C LEU A 247 10.83 8.49 11.17
N PRO A 248 10.41 9.05 12.32
CA PRO A 248 10.91 8.61 13.61
C PRO A 248 10.72 7.09 13.73
N ALA A 249 11.77 6.37 14.08
CA ALA A 249 11.71 4.91 14.11
C ALA A 249 10.64 4.38 15.07
N SER A 250 10.33 5.14 16.14
CA SER A 250 9.24 4.84 17.09
C SER A 250 7.83 4.91 16.49
N GLU A 251 7.66 5.59 15.36
CA GLU A 251 6.36 5.74 14.67
C GLU A 251 6.09 4.60 13.66
N LEU A 252 7.11 3.81 13.32
CA LEU A 252 6.96 2.71 12.36
C LEU A 252 5.88 1.70 12.73
N PRO A 253 5.73 1.26 14.02
CA PRO A 253 4.64 0.35 14.39
C PRO A 253 3.26 0.96 14.12
N THR A 254 3.06 2.22 14.49
CA THR A 254 1.82 2.95 14.23
C THR A 254 1.57 3.10 12.73
N PHE A 255 2.59 3.49 11.96
CA PHE A 255 2.50 3.60 10.50
C PHE A 255 2.04 2.29 9.86
N LEU A 256 2.62 1.15 10.21
CA LEU A 256 2.21 -0.15 9.69
C LEU A 256 0.79 -0.55 10.15
N SER A 257 0.39 -0.18 11.38
CA SER A 257 -0.96 -0.48 11.86
C SER A 257 -2.04 0.27 11.09
N THR A 258 -1.74 1.48 10.59
CA THR A 258 -2.69 2.28 9.79
C THR A 258 -3.00 1.67 8.43
N LEU A 259 -2.11 0.83 7.89
CA LEU A 259 -2.39 0.10 6.65
C LEU A 259 -3.54 -0.91 6.84
N GLY A 260 -3.75 -1.41 8.05
CA GLY A 260 -4.83 -2.36 8.36
C GLY A 260 -6.17 -1.71 8.67
N LYS A 261 -6.22 -0.45 9.13
CA LYS A 261 -7.48 0.19 9.54
C LYS A 261 -7.49 1.67 9.22
N THR A 262 -8.68 2.19 8.93
CA THR A 262 -8.96 3.63 8.94
C THR A 262 -9.13 4.05 10.40
N THR A 263 -8.21 4.83 10.95
CA THR A 263 -8.33 5.35 12.31
C THR A 263 -8.51 6.85 12.28
N GLN A 264 -9.60 7.32 12.87
CA GLN A 264 -9.82 8.76 13.13
C GLN A 264 -8.98 9.27 14.32
N THR A 265 -8.36 8.40 15.09
CA THR A 265 -7.63 8.72 16.32
C THR A 265 -6.27 8.02 16.37
N ALA A 266 -5.49 8.10 15.29
CA ALA A 266 -4.12 7.60 15.32
C ALA A 266 -3.17 8.64 15.94
N PRO A 267 -2.10 8.22 16.66
CA PRO A 267 -1.02 9.11 17.03
C PRO A 267 -0.43 9.79 15.79
N ALA A 268 0.11 10.98 15.96
CA ALA A 268 0.73 11.70 14.85
C ALA A 268 1.88 10.88 14.22
N ILE A 269 1.95 10.90 12.90
CA ILE A 269 3.02 10.27 12.10
C ILE A 269 3.71 11.37 11.31
N HIS A 270 5.03 11.52 11.52
CA HIS A 270 5.86 12.54 10.88
C HIS A 270 6.66 11.94 9.73
N LEU A 271 6.18 12.14 8.53
CA LEU A 271 6.80 11.64 7.31
C LEU A 271 7.61 12.75 6.63
N HIS A 272 8.84 12.46 6.25
CA HIS A 272 9.68 13.32 5.43
C HIS A 272 10.06 12.56 4.15
N VAL A 273 9.51 12.97 3.00
CA VAL A 273 9.84 12.43 1.69
C VAL A 273 11.01 13.23 1.14
N THR A 274 12.16 12.58 1.00
CA THR A 274 13.37 13.20 0.48
C THR A 274 13.45 13.12 -1.04
N ASP A 275 12.90 12.07 -1.62
CA ASP A 275 12.87 11.86 -3.06
C ASP A 275 11.62 11.09 -3.47
N LEU A 276 10.99 11.57 -4.52
CA LEU A 276 9.89 10.95 -5.19
C LEU A 276 10.10 11.05 -6.68
N ASN A 277 10.12 9.91 -7.35
CA ASN A 277 10.22 9.80 -8.79
C ASN A 277 9.16 8.86 -9.33
N ALA A 278 8.47 9.26 -10.39
CA ALA A 278 7.57 8.37 -11.12
C ALA A 278 7.62 8.70 -12.61
N THR A 279 7.69 7.67 -13.45
CA THR A 279 7.84 7.87 -14.90
C THR A 279 6.89 7.00 -15.70
N ARG A 280 6.42 7.56 -16.84
CA ARG A 280 5.72 6.84 -17.90
C ARG A 280 6.10 7.44 -19.26
N GLY A 281 6.80 6.65 -20.07
CA GLY A 281 7.36 7.16 -21.33
C GLY A 281 8.28 8.35 -21.07
N ASN A 282 7.98 9.51 -21.66
CA ASN A 282 8.72 10.75 -21.46
C ASN A 282 8.17 11.62 -20.33
N ILE A 283 7.01 11.29 -19.77
CA ILE A 283 6.43 12.02 -18.64
C ILE A 283 7.16 11.59 -17.36
N ALA A 284 7.71 12.56 -16.63
CA ALA A 284 8.35 12.32 -15.34
C ALA A 284 7.74 13.23 -14.27
N LEU A 285 7.52 12.66 -13.09
CA LEU A 285 7.13 13.35 -11.87
C LEU A 285 8.29 13.25 -10.89
N HIS A 286 8.73 14.39 -10.37
CA HIS A 286 9.66 14.49 -9.24
C HIS A 286 9.02 15.22 -8.09
N GLY A 287 9.47 14.93 -6.86
CA GLY A 287 8.96 15.67 -5.72
C GLY A 287 9.68 15.34 -4.43
N TYR A 288 9.49 16.21 -3.44
CA TYR A 288 9.93 16.02 -2.06
C TYR A 288 8.99 16.78 -1.12
N GLY A 289 9.05 16.48 0.18
CA GLY A 289 8.19 17.20 1.10
C GLY A 289 8.09 16.55 2.47
N GLN A 290 7.21 17.08 3.30
CA GLN A 290 6.96 16.58 4.63
C GLN A 290 5.48 16.59 4.95
N ALA A 291 5.06 15.69 5.83
CA ALA A 291 3.67 15.61 6.27
C ALA A 291 3.60 15.16 7.74
N THR A 292 2.61 15.65 8.44
CA THR A 292 2.20 15.18 9.75
C THR A 292 0.78 14.70 9.65
N PHE A 293 0.56 13.40 9.84
CA PHE A 293 -0.77 12.78 9.82
C PHE A 293 -1.20 12.52 11.26
N THR A 294 -2.39 12.99 11.62
CA THR A 294 -2.93 12.89 12.98
C THR A 294 -4.17 12.01 13.08
N GLY A 295 -4.51 11.30 12.00
CA GLY A 295 -5.77 10.54 11.90
C GLY A 295 -6.99 11.41 11.61
N ASP A 296 -6.91 12.73 11.83
CA ASP A 296 -7.89 13.71 11.42
C ASP A 296 -7.28 14.64 10.38
N MET A 297 -8.03 14.89 9.29
CA MET A 297 -7.55 15.73 8.19
C MET A 297 -7.41 17.19 8.58
N HIS A 298 -8.30 17.71 9.41
CA HIS A 298 -8.26 19.12 9.86
C HIS A 298 -6.97 19.46 10.59
N SER A 299 -6.47 18.53 11.39
CA SER A 299 -5.23 18.67 12.14
C SER A 299 -3.98 18.16 11.42
N SER A 300 -4.14 17.47 10.29
CA SER A 300 -3.04 17.00 9.46
C SER A 300 -2.45 18.16 8.65
N THR A 301 -1.12 18.14 8.48
CA THR A 301 -0.41 19.14 7.68
C THR A 301 0.51 18.47 6.68
N ALA A 302 0.71 19.10 5.54
CA ALA A 302 1.68 18.66 4.55
C ALA A 302 2.26 19.86 3.80
N SER A 303 3.50 19.75 3.37
CA SER A 303 4.12 20.70 2.45
C SER A 303 5.10 19.97 1.54
N GLY A 304 5.27 20.45 0.31
CA GLY A 304 6.16 19.80 -0.62
C GLY A 304 6.31 20.55 -1.92
N HIS A 305 7.30 20.11 -2.67
CA HIS A 305 7.60 20.52 -4.02
C HIS A 305 7.26 19.39 -4.99
N LEU A 306 6.62 19.73 -6.10
CA LEU A 306 6.33 18.82 -7.20
C LEU A 306 6.83 19.43 -8.50
N GLU A 307 7.35 18.58 -9.36
CA GLU A 307 7.79 18.92 -10.70
C GLU A 307 7.25 17.87 -11.67
N ILE A 308 6.67 18.31 -12.78
CA ILE A 308 6.22 17.43 -13.86
C ILE A 308 6.89 17.87 -15.17
N SER A 309 7.69 16.98 -15.74
CA SER A 309 8.24 17.14 -17.07
C SER A 309 7.22 16.69 -18.12
N HIS A 310 7.20 17.36 -19.26
CA HIS A 310 6.28 17.06 -20.37
C HIS A 310 4.80 17.07 -20.00
N LEU A 311 4.38 18.06 -19.18
CA LEU A 311 2.99 18.24 -18.79
C LEU A 311 2.03 18.35 -20.00
N ASP A 312 2.49 18.94 -21.12
CA ASP A 312 1.72 19.03 -22.34
C ASP A 312 1.37 17.67 -22.93
N THR A 313 2.29 16.72 -22.86
CA THR A 313 2.03 15.33 -23.27
C THR A 313 0.96 14.69 -22.39
N LEU A 314 0.99 14.94 -21.08
CA LEU A 314 -0.03 14.45 -20.15
C LEU A 314 -1.40 15.09 -20.45
N ILE A 315 -1.45 16.40 -20.74
CA ILE A 315 -2.69 17.10 -21.15
C ILE A 315 -3.23 16.54 -22.47
N ALA A 316 -2.36 16.30 -23.47
CA ALA A 316 -2.75 15.70 -24.73
C ALA A 316 -3.33 14.29 -24.56
N LEU A 317 -2.71 13.47 -23.69
CA LEU A 317 -3.18 12.13 -23.35
C LEU A 317 -4.59 12.20 -22.69
N THR A 318 -4.83 13.11 -21.75
CA THR A 318 -6.14 13.27 -21.11
C THR A 318 -7.23 13.68 -22.12
N ARG A 319 -6.86 14.46 -23.13
CA ARG A 319 -7.76 14.83 -24.23
C ARG A 319 -8.09 13.63 -25.11
N ALA A 320 -7.09 12.83 -25.49
CA ALA A 320 -7.27 11.63 -26.29
C ALA A 320 -8.18 10.62 -25.60
N GLU A 321 -8.02 10.43 -24.30
CA GLU A 321 -8.86 9.57 -23.45
C GLU A 321 -10.20 10.20 -23.03
N ARG A 322 -10.56 11.35 -23.60
CA ARG A 322 -11.81 12.08 -23.33
C ARG A 322 -12.03 12.42 -21.85
N GLN A 323 -10.94 12.57 -21.08
CA GLN A 323 -10.97 12.92 -19.66
C GLN A 323 -11.01 14.44 -19.48
N MET A 324 -12.13 15.08 -19.90
CA MET A 324 -12.24 16.55 -19.98
C MET A 324 -12.04 17.24 -18.63
N ASN A 325 -12.55 16.65 -17.54
CA ASN A 325 -12.37 17.23 -16.19
C ASN A 325 -10.90 17.20 -15.76
N LEU A 326 -10.20 16.08 -16.03
CA LEU A 326 -8.77 15.95 -15.73
C LEU A 326 -7.96 16.90 -16.59
N MET A 327 -8.27 17.00 -17.88
CA MET A 327 -7.63 17.95 -18.79
C MET A 327 -7.78 19.38 -18.28
N ALA A 328 -9.00 19.79 -17.90
CA ALA A 328 -9.25 21.13 -17.35
C ALA A 328 -8.42 21.38 -16.07
N ALA A 329 -8.38 20.40 -15.15
CA ALA A 329 -7.59 20.50 -13.94
C ALA A 329 -6.08 20.65 -14.22
N LEU A 330 -5.54 19.88 -15.18
CA LEU A 330 -4.12 19.99 -15.57
C LEU A 330 -3.80 21.32 -16.24
N VAL A 331 -4.72 21.85 -17.08
CA VAL A 331 -4.57 23.18 -17.68
C VAL A 331 -4.56 24.26 -16.60
N LEU A 332 -5.48 24.19 -15.63
CA LEU A 332 -5.49 25.12 -14.49
C LEU A 332 -4.23 25.00 -13.63
N ALA A 333 -3.78 23.77 -13.36
CA ALA A 333 -2.52 23.54 -12.64
C ALA A 333 -1.34 24.16 -13.38
N ARG A 334 -1.30 24.06 -14.71
CA ARG A 334 -0.28 24.71 -15.54
C ARG A 334 -0.28 26.23 -15.39
N LEU A 335 -1.46 26.86 -15.37
CA LEU A 335 -1.57 28.33 -15.23
C LEU A 335 -0.98 28.85 -13.92
N VAL A 336 -1.03 28.06 -12.84
CA VAL A 336 -0.48 28.43 -11.53
C VAL A 336 0.91 27.85 -11.28
N SER A 337 1.51 27.16 -12.26
CA SER A 337 2.87 26.60 -12.14
C SER A 337 3.93 27.67 -12.38
N HIS A 338 5.12 27.44 -11.81
CA HIS A 338 6.34 28.03 -12.32
C HIS A 338 6.83 27.19 -13.48
N HIS A 339 6.99 27.79 -14.65
CA HIS A 339 7.39 27.10 -15.86
C HIS A 339 8.88 27.28 -16.12
N THR A 340 9.55 26.18 -16.37
CA THR A 340 10.92 26.12 -16.92
C THR A 340 10.83 25.54 -18.35
N ASP A 341 11.94 25.54 -19.08
CA ASP A 341 11.97 25.03 -20.48
C ASP A 341 11.49 23.59 -20.61
N THR A 342 11.64 22.77 -19.57
CA THR A 342 11.37 21.32 -19.61
C THR A 342 10.31 20.85 -18.62
N ALA A 343 9.94 21.67 -17.61
CA ALA A 343 9.10 21.23 -16.53
C ALA A 343 8.19 22.32 -15.97
N ASN A 344 7.13 21.89 -15.32
CA ASN A 344 6.23 22.72 -14.52
C ASN A 344 6.39 22.35 -13.06
N THR A 345 6.55 23.35 -12.19
CA THR A 345 6.81 23.17 -10.77
C THR A 345 5.78 23.84 -9.88
N TRP A 346 5.51 23.21 -8.73
CA TRP A 346 4.55 23.70 -7.73
C TRP A 346 5.10 23.50 -6.32
N ASN A 347 5.00 24.56 -5.52
CA ASN A 347 5.11 24.46 -4.08
C ASN A 347 3.70 24.31 -3.50
N THR A 348 3.46 23.22 -2.81
CA THR A 348 2.15 22.88 -2.25
C THR A 348 2.20 22.86 -0.74
N ALA A 349 1.15 23.33 -0.07
CA ALA A 349 0.97 23.13 1.36
C ALA A 349 -0.49 22.85 1.68
N TRP A 350 -0.69 21.98 2.65
CA TRP A 350 -1.99 21.64 3.24
C TRP A 350 -1.98 21.97 4.72
N LYS A 351 -2.89 22.80 5.18
CA LYS A 351 -3.05 23.16 6.58
C LYS A 351 -4.48 23.64 6.83
N ASN A 352 -5.11 23.14 7.89
CA ASN A 352 -6.48 23.54 8.28
C ASN A 352 -7.46 23.42 7.11
N ASP A 353 -7.46 22.30 6.39
CA ASP A 353 -8.28 22.01 5.19
C ASP A 353 -8.06 22.95 3.99
N VAL A 354 -7.07 23.80 4.04
CA VAL A 354 -6.73 24.67 2.93
C VAL A 354 -5.52 24.12 2.20
N LEU A 355 -5.73 23.80 0.91
CA LEU A 355 -4.62 23.53 -0.02
C LEU A 355 -4.15 24.87 -0.59
N THR A 356 -2.86 25.15 -0.45
CA THR A 356 -2.21 26.25 -1.16
C THR A 356 -1.29 25.71 -2.25
N VAL A 357 -1.25 26.37 -3.39
CA VAL A 357 -0.36 26.05 -4.52
C VAL A 357 0.34 27.34 -4.93
N ASN A 358 1.67 27.34 -4.83
CA ASN A 358 2.50 28.52 -5.05
C ASN A 358 2.05 29.75 -4.24
N GLY A 359 1.57 29.50 -2.99
CA GLY A 359 1.05 30.54 -2.10
C GLY A 359 -0.41 30.95 -2.34
N PHE A 360 -1.05 30.49 -3.40
CA PHE A 360 -2.46 30.76 -3.69
C PHE A 360 -3.34 29.70 -3.02
N PRO A 361 -4.27 30.08 -2.14
CA PRO A 361 -5.22 29.16 -1.57
C PRO A 361 -6.21 28.69 -2.64
N LEU A 362 -6.35 27.36 -2.76
CA LEU A 362 -7.40 26.77 -3.58
C LEU A 362 -8.64 26.56 -2.71
N PRO A 363 -9.84 26.93 -3.21
CA PRO A 363 -11.07 26.68 -2.48
C PRO A 363 -11.19 25.17 -2.22
N SER A 364 -11.60 24.81 -1.00
CA SER A 364 -11.85 23.41 -0.68
C SER A 364 -12.97 22.89 -1.57
N LEU A 365 -12.62 22.02 -2.51
CA LEU A 365 -13.57 21.34 -3.40
C LEU A 365 -14.22 20.14 -2.71
N ILE A 366 -14.02 20.02 -1.41
CA ILE A 366 -14.55 18.97 -0.54
C ILE A 366 -15.75 19.55 0.19
N LYS A 367 -16.93 19.24 -0.29
CA LYS A 367 -18.20 19.31 0.45
C LYS A 367 -18.72 17.90 0.70
#